data_6f93838aafd875dab566012807c1b682
#
_entry.id   6f93838aafd875dab566012807c1b682
#
_cell.length_a   1.000
_cell.length_b   1.000
_cell.length_c   1.000
_cell.angle_alpha   90.00
_cell.angle_beta   90.00
_cell.angle_gamma   90.00
#
_symmetry.space_group_name_H-M   'P 1'
#
loop_
_entity.id
_entity.type
_entity.pdbx_description
1 polymer ?
#
loop_
_entity_poly.entity_id
_entity_poly.type
_entity_poly.pdbx_seq_one_letter_code
_entity_poly.pdbx_strand_id
1 'polypeptide(L)'
;MYRNIQTAAVMALLPAVTMAQDLPYQPCPLLRAYYPLPSINKSSAAIESASDMFTKLFNSLVQTGCSDSFGCISPNTTSFSLAIFSGDADATDDDYIFFEYSHVVPDLAADNNNSVGLDTVFPTGTLTQVFTVYAWLIQMGDDQWDQPIAAFLPELATANMTNTLAVDWKEVSIGSLASHMSGIVRDYFIDKLTSFAPYMLPDTTPILSNAAFQLLAFAMERSISKKCNATDFASILSDSFLQPLNMSGSGLLSPLAEANVFGGDISSSFVGEPAALSLLSTTRDLARAGRAMLASDLIPASSTRHWLQPFADTSNLRNSVGRPWEIYHAGQYANSTILDVFTKNGVVGAYASYFGLSPDLGAGFAILAHDTSGSTPDLNAYADIVSLALLDLESLAAEEAAAFFAGNYTGDAQTGNVAEIQSPNDGYGFVVADLVVDGVDLRNQTAAAAGIALENLDYRIYPSNVVQEAQHLFLAVFQDKTAPVDADTPTCITWQDVGSLGQDIAEQFVFGVDESGLAKTLTILGKNGPLKRSISAQD
;
A
#
# COMPACT_ATOMS: atom_id res chain seq x y z
N MET A 1 -9.95 -63.56 -2.10
CA MET A 1 -9.54 -63.10 -0.78
C MET A 1 -9.54 -61.59 -0.77
N TYR A 2 -10.72 -61.03 -0.91
CA TYR A 2 -10.98 -59.58 -0.81
C TYR A 2 -12.16 -59.44 0.14
N ARG A 3 -11.89 -59.06 1.38
CA ARG A 3 -12.88 -58.50 2.31
C ARG A 3 -12.18 -57.92 3.54
N ASN A 4 -12.65 -56.75 3.92
CA ASN A 4 -12.37 -56.02 5.16
C ASN A 4 -11.20 -55.02 5.18
N ILE A 5 -11.37 -53.91 4.44
CA ILE A 5 -10.83 -52.61 4.82
C ILE A 5 -11.92 -51.57 4.50
N GLN A 6 -12.99 -51.55 5.25
CA GLN A 6 -14.00 -50.47 5.26
C GLN A 6 -14.66 -50.49 6.60
N THR A 7 -14.05 -49.92 7.60
CA THR A 7 -14.74 -49.45 8.85
C THR A 7 -13.73 -48.90 9.87
N ALA A 8 -12.85 -47.98 9.46
CA ALA A 8 -12.00 -47.29 10.42
C ALA A 8 -11.67 -45.85 10.06
N ALA A 9 -12.38 -45.22 9.14
CA ALA A 9 -12.06 -43.86 8.67
C ALA A 9 -13.19 -42.83 8.86
N VAL A 10 -14.17 -43.10 9.74
CA VAL A 10 -15.30 -42.16 9.95
C VAL A 10 -15.41 -41.69 11.41
N MET A 11 -14.49 -42.01 12.27
CA MET A 11 -14.55 -41.62 13.70
C MET A 11 -13.35 -40.79 14.18
N ALA A 12 -12.77 -39.97 13.35
CA ALA A 12 -11.72 -39.01 13.76
C ALA A 12 -12.00 -37.56 13.32
N LEU A 13 -13.26 -37.23 13.06
CA LEU A 13 -13.67 -35.88 12.67
C LEU A 13 -14.66 -35.29 13.70
N LEU A 14 -14.42 -35.47 14.97
CA LEU A 14 -15.00 -34.69 16.04
C LEU A 14 -14.07 -34.88 17.25
N PRO A 15 -13.20 -33.98 17.57
CA PRO A 15 -13.52 -32.75 18.26
C PRO A 15 -12.54 -31.62 18.01
N ALA A 16 -12.96 -30.56 17.61
CA ALA A 16 -12.53 -29.28 18.11
C ALA A 16 -13.66 -28.32 17.91
N VAL A 17 -14.78 -28.62 18.57
CA VAL A 17 -15.56 -27.52 19.12
C VAL A 17 -14.68 -26.98 20.24
N THR A 18 -13.59 -26.32 19.89
CA THR A 18 -12.98 -25.33 20.75
C THR A 18 -14.13 -24.38 21.05
N MET A 19 -14.50 -24.30 22.31
CA MET A 19 -15.38 -23.26 22.82
C MET A 19 -15.03 -21.98 22.07
N ALA A 20 -15.96 -21.44 21.30
CA ALA A 20 -15.84 -20.09 20.79
C ALA A 20 -15.49 -19.25 22.02
N GLN A 21 -14.25 -18.77 22.10
CA GLN A 21 -13.95 -17.74 23.06
C GLN A 21 -14.87 -16.60 22.64
N ASP A 22 -15.66 -16.08 23.57
CA ASP A 22 -16.42 -14.85 23.35
C ASP A 22 -15.41 -13.77 22.99
N LEU A 23 -15.09 -13.64 21.71
CA LEU A 23 -14.28 -12.55 21.21
C LEU A 23 -15.06 -11.27 21.47
N PRO A 24 -14.44 -10.23 22.04
CA PRO A 24 -15.13 -8.97 22.26
C PRO A 24 -15.63 -8.43 20.92
N TYR A 25 -16.80 -7.80 20.94
CA TYR A 25 -17.34 -7.11 19.79
C TYR A 25 -16.29 -6.21 19.15
N GLN A 26 -16.19 -6.26 17.84
CA GLN A 26 -15.33 -5.38 17.05
C GLN A 26 -16.17 -4.74 15.93
N PRO A 27 -16.07 -3.42 15.73
CA PRO A 27 -16.69 -2.76 14.59
C PRO A 27 -16.15 -3.32 13.27
N CYS A 28 -17.03 -3.43 12.28
CA CYS A 28 -16.68 -3.79 10.91
C CYS A 28 -16.57 -2.51 10.06
N PRO A 29 -15.38 -1.98 9.84
CA PRO A 29 -15.22 -0.80 9.00
C PRO A 29 -15.53 -1.12 7.55
N LEU A 30 -15.78 -0.08 6.76
CA LEU A 30 -15.61 -0.17 5.31
C LEU A 30 -14.15 -0.52 5.02
N LEU A 31 -13.88 -1.03 3.82
CA LEU A 31 -12.50 -1.35 3.43
C LEU A 31 -11.59 -0.13 3.57
N ARG A 32 -10.39 -0.34 4.13
CA ARG A 32 -9.27 0.62 4.26
C ARG A 32 -9.43 1.67 5.36
N ALA A 33 -9.04 2.93 5.09
CA ALA A 33 -8.88 3.95 6.12
C ALA A 33 -10.17 4.22 6.93
N TYR A 34 -10.03 4.30 8.24
CA TYR A 34 -11.12 4.63 9.14
C TYR A 34 -11.40 6.12 9.21
N TYR A 35 -10.45 6.93 8.79
CA TYR A 35 -10.47 8.38 8.83
C TYR A 35 -9.97 8.96 7.51
N PRO A 36 -10.27 10.21 7.17
CA PRO A 36 -9.62 10.91 6.07
C PRO A 36 -8.10 10.95 6.24
N LEU A 37 -7.38 11.13 5.13
CA LEU A 37 -5.92 11.23 5.16
C LEU A 37 -5.46 12.30 6.14
N PRO A 38 -4.41 12.03 6.97
CA PRO A 38 -3.85 13.02 7.88
C PRO A 38 -3.11 14.12 7.10
N SER A 39 -3.07 15.31 7.65
CA SER A 39 -2.23 16.41 7.16
C SER A 39 -0.80 16.20 7.62
N ILE A 40 0.06 15.68 6.76
CA ILE A 40 1.46 15.41 7.10
C ILE A 40 2.27 16.69 6.90
N ASN A 41 2.32 17.52 7.92
CA ASN A 41 3.14 18.73 7.92
C ASN A 41 4.41 18.53 8.75
N LYS A 42 5.58 18.58 8.08
CA LYS A 42 6.91 18.40 8.71
C LYS A 42 7.14 19.31 9.92
N SER A 43 6.57 20.51 9.90
CA SER A 43 6.71 21.51 10.99
C SER A 43 5.64 21.39 12.07
N SER A 44 4.75 20.40 12.02
CA SER A 44 3.80 20.16 13.09
C SER A 44 4.47 19.53 14.31
N ALA A 45 4.05 19.90 15.51
CA ALA A 45 4.63 19.37 16.75
C ALA A 45 4.52 17.84 16.86
N ALA A 46 3.48 17.24 16.28
CA ALA A 46 3.30 15.79 16.25
C ALA A 46 4.36 15.11 15.37
N ILE A 47 4.57 15.61 14.15
CA ILE A 47 5.57 15.06 13.21
C ILE A 47 7.00 15.32 13.72
N GLU A 48 7.30 16.49 14.29
CA GLU A 48 8.59 16.77 14.91
C GLU A 48 8.88 15.81 16.07
N SER A 49 7.89 15.57 16.95
CA SER A 49 8.02 14.65 18.08
C SER A 49 8.24 13.20 17.62
N ALA A 50 7.51 12.75 16.61
CA ALA A 50 7.69 11.42 16.01
C ALA A 50 9.09 11.30 15.38
N SER A 51 9.54 12.30 14.63
CA SER A 51 10.87 12.33 14.00
C SER A 51 12.00 12.24 15.02
N ASP A 52 11.85 12.96 16.15
CA ASP A 52 12.79 12.88 17.27
C ASP A 52 12.83 11.49 17.92
N MET A 53 11.68 10.86 18.07
CA MET A 53 11.58 9.50 18.60
C MET A 53 12.26 8.48 17.67
N PHE A 54 11.98 8.53 16.37
CA PHE A 54 12.61 7.65 15.38
C PHE A 54 14.11 7.89 15.27
N THR A 55 14.57 9.13 15.34
CA THR A 55 16.00 9.46 15.38
C THR A 55 16.68 8.80 16.59
N LYS A 56 16.09 8.85 17.76
CA LYS A 56 16.63 8.20 18.98
C LYS A 56 16.64 6.67 18.83
N LEU A 57 15.58 6.12 18.24
CA LEU A 57 15.47 4.67 17.99
C LEU A 57 16.56 4.19 17.04
N PHE A 58 16.75 4.85 15.89
CA PHE A 58 17.81 4.52 14.94
C PHE A 58 19.22 4.72 15.53
N ASN A 59 19.45 5.79 16.28
CA ASN A 59 20.72 6.00 16.98
C ASN A 59 21.02 4.86 17.96
N SER A 60 20.03 4.41 18.73
CA SER A 60 20.17 3.29 19.64
C SER A 60 20.47 1.99 18.87
N LEU A 61 19.74 1.72 17.79
CA LEU A 61 19.92 0.52 16.98
C LEU A 61 21.30 0.48 16.30
N VAL A 62 21.77 1.61 15.77
CA VAL A 62 23.12 1.74 15.20
C VAL A 62 24.20 1.54 16.27
N GLN A 63 23.98 2.04 17.50
CA GLN A 63 24.93 1.91 18.59
C GLN A 63 25.00 0.49 19.16
N THR A 64 23.87 -0.18 19.32
CA THR A 64 23.77 -1.50 19.96
C THR A 64 23.85 -2.66 18.99
N GLY A 65 23.51 -2.43 17.73
CA GLY A 65 23.38 -3.44 16.68
C GLY A 65 22.10 -4.28 16.78
N CYS A 66 21.38 -4.24 17.88
CA CYS A 66 20.17 -5.05 18.08
C CYS A 66 19.10 -4.32 18.91
N SER A 67 17.85 -4.69 18.64
CA SER A 67 16.68 -4.31 19.42
C SER A 67 15.87 -5.55 19.76
N ASP A 68 15.35 -5.62 20.98
CA ASP A 68 14.47 -6.73 21.42
C ASP A 68 13.15 -6.77 20.62
N SER A 69 12.72 -5.61 20.11
CA SER A 69 11.45 -5.47 19.37
C SER A 69 11.59 -5.66 17.86
N PHE A 70 12.72 -5.23 17.28
CA PHE A 70 12.89 -5.14 15.80
C PHE A 70 13.97 -6.08 15.26
N GLY A 71 14.73 -6.78 16.12
CA GLY A 71 15.82 -7.63 15.70
C GLY A 71 17.15 -6.89 15.57
N CYS A 72 18.07 -7.46 14.77
CA CYS A 72 19.46 -6.99 14.69
C CYS A 72 19.78 -6.41 13.31
N ILE A 73 20.68 -5.44 13.30
CA ILE A 73 21.29 -4.87 12.09
C ILE A 73 22.81 -5.02 12.15
N SER A 74 23.51 -4.76 11.06
CA SER A 74 24.99 -4.85 10.98
C SER A 74 25.61 -3.46 10.77
N PRO A 75 25.59 -2.55 11.76
CA PRO A 75 25.99 -1.15 11.58
C PRO A 75 27.49 -0.97 11.30
N ASN A 76 28.29 -1.99 11.57
CA ASN A 76 29.74 -1.95 11.29
C ASN A 76 30.09 -2.32 9.84
N THR A 77 29.16 -2.95 9.11
CA THR A 77 29.36 -3.37 7.72
C THR A 77 28.32 -2.81 6.77
N THR A 78 27.14 -2.42 7.25
CA THR A 78 26.05 -1.91 6.42
C THR A 78 25.91 -0.40 6.52
N SER A 79 26.12 0.30 5.41
CA SER A 79 25.78 1.71 5.22
C SER A 79 24.38 1.81 4.61
N PHE A 80 23.58 2.79 5.03
CA PHE A 80 22.21 2.94 4.50
C PHE A 80 21.71 4.39 4.51
N SER A 81 20.75 4.67 3.64
CA SER A 81 19.94 5.89 3.59
C SER A 81 18.46 5.52 3.63
N LEU A 82 17.70 6.22 4.46
CA LEU A 82 16.28 6.01 4.69
C LEU A 82 15.52 7.33 4.64
N ALA A 83 14.35 7.33 4.02
CA ALA A 83 13.39 8.44 4.06
C ALA A 83 11.97 7.94 4.25
N ILE A 84 11.15 8.72 4.98
CA ILE A 84 9.70 8.61 5.03
C ILE A 84 9.12 9.89 4.42
N PHE A 85 8.15 9.74 3.51
CA PHE A 85 7.64 10.84 2.72
C PHE A 85 6.11 10.85 2.65
N SER A 86 5.56 12.04 2.45
CA SER A 86 4.14 12.29 2.21
C SER A 86 3.81 12.20 0.73
N GLY A 87 2.60 11.71 0.42
CA GLY A 87 1.99 11.77 -0.90
C GLY A 87 1.27 13.10 -1.18
N ASP A 88 1.33 14.08 -0.27
CA ASP A 88 0.68 15.37 -0.42
C ASP A 88 1.22 16.10 -1.66
N ALA A 89 0.33 16.39 -2.61
CA ALA A 89 0.66 17.06 -3.86
C ALA A 89 1.03 18.55 -3.65
N ASP A 90 0.51 19.16 -2.59
CA ASP A 90 0.72 20.59 -2.28
C ASP A 90 2.02 20.85 -1.50
N ALA A 91 2.69 19.80 -1.00
CA ALA A 91 3.97 19.95 -0.33
C ALA A 91 5.03 20.50 -1.28
N THR A 92 5.83 21.45 -0.81
CA THR A 92 6.95 22.00 -1.59
C THR A 92 8.05 20.96 -1.79
N ASP A 93 8.95 21.18 -2.75
CA ASP A 93 9.93 20.17 -3.19
C ASP A 93 10.80 19.56 -2.07
N ASP A 94 10.93 20.22 -0.92
CA ASP A 94 11.75 19.74 0.21
C ASP A 94 10.92 19.29 1.42
N ASP A 95 9.62 19.63 1.47
CA ASP A 95 8.79 19.40 2.67
C ASP A 95 8.09 18.04 2.68
N TYR A 96 8.00 17.34 1.54
CA TYR A 96 7.35 16.03 1.45
C TYR A 96 8.16 14.92 2.16
N ILE A 97 9.48 15.05 2.32
CA ILE A 97 10.29 14.14 3.15
C ILE A 97 10.23 14.66 4.59
N PHE A 98 9.43 14.03 5.42
CA PHE A 98 9.26 14.47 6.80
C PHE A 98 10.15 13.76 7.81
N PHE A 99 10.76 12.62 7.43
CA PHE A 99 11.80 11.96 8.20
C PHE A 99 12.89 11.43 7.28
N GLU A 100 14.15 11.60 7.68
CA GLU A 100 15.31 11.02 7.02
C GLU A 100 16.32 10.53 8.05
N TYR A 101 17.00 9.43 7.73
CA TYR A 101 18.10 8.92 8.53
C TYR A 101 19.13 8.25 7.63
N SER A 102 20.41 8.47 7.91
CA SER A 102 21.50 7.82 7.17
C SER A 102 22.61 7.38 8.11
N HIS A 103 23.29 6.31 7.72
CA HIS A 103 24.44 5.75 8.42
C HIS A 103 25.52 5.33 7.43
N VAL A 104 26.76 5.64 7.73
CA VAL A 104 27.93 5.17 7.00
C VAL A 104 28.82 4.36 7.94
N VAL A 105 29.28 3.21 7.47
CA VAL A 105 30.16 2.35 8.28
C VAL A 105 31.45 3.06 8.67
N PRO A 106 32.02 2.78 9.86
CA PRO A 106 33.18 3.51 10.38
C PRO A 106 34.39 3.54 9.45
N ASP A 107 34.64 2.43 8.76
CA ASP A 107 35.81 2.31 7.84
C ASP A 107 35.68 3.23 6.63
N LEU A 108 34.46 3.41 6.09
CA LEU A 108 34.21 4.34 4.97
C LEU A 108 34.09 5.78 5.45
N ALA A 109 33.58 6.01 6.66
CA ALA A 109 33.49 7.33 7.27
C ALA A 109 34.85 7.98 7.54
N ALA A 110 35.89 7.16 7.74
CA ALA A 110 37.27 7.63 7.95
C ALA A 110 37.88 8.28 6.67
N ASP A 111 37.34 7.97 5.51
CA ASP A 111 37.69 8.61 4.24
C ASP A 111 36.69 9.77 4.00
N ASN A 112 37.17 11.01 4.17
CA ASN A 112 36.37 12.25 4.13
C ASN A 112 35.53 12.48 2.86
N ASN A 113 35.63 11.60 1.85
CA ASN A 113 34.85 11.65 0.62
C ASN A 113 33.62 10.70 0.62
N ASN A 114 33.48 9.84 1.63
CA ASN A 114 32.38 8.87 1.71
C ASN A 114 31.33 9.32 2.72
N SER A 115 30.32 10.05 2.25
CA SER A 115 29.10 10.35 3.02
C SER A 115 27.91 9.63 2.39
N VAL A 116 26.98 9.19 3.24
CA VAL A 116 25.68 8.64 2.82
C VAL A 116 24.59 9.63 3.20
N GLY A 117 23.69 9.87 2.28
CA GLY A 117 22.55 10.77 2.46
C GLY A 117 21.48 10.52 1.39
N LEU A 118 20.49 11.39 1.35
CA LEU A 118 19.33 11.26 0.44
C LEU A 118 19.72 11.18 -1.05
N ASP A 119 20.83 11.81 -1.45
CA ASP A 119 21.27 11.90 -2.85
C ASP A 119 22.36 10.88 -3.19
N THR A 120 22.67 9.95 -2.28
CA THR A 120 23.65 8.89 -2.53
C THR A 120 23.05 7.84 -3.46
N VAL A 121 23.77 7.50 -4.53
CA VAL A 121 23.30 6.57 -5.57
C VAL A 121 23.60 5.12 -5.18
N PHE A 122 22.57 4.28 -5.21
CA PHE A 122 22.64 2.83 -4.98
C PHE A 122 21.97 2.04 -6.11
N PRO A 123 22.42 0.83 -6.40
CA PRO A 123 21.66 -0.15 -7.17
C PRO A 123 20.39 -0.57 -6.41
N THR A 124 19.25 -0.60 -7.09
CA THR A 124 17.99 -0.93 -6.46
C THR A 124 17.60 -2.41 -6.59
N GLY A 125 18.32 -3.19 -7.41
CA GLY A 125 18.02 -4.60 -7.63
C GLY A 125 16.59 -4.82 -8.14
N THR A 126 15.90 -5.83 -7.63
CA THR A 126 14.54 -6.18 -8.05
C THR A 126 13.48 -5.12 -7.74
N LEU A 127 13.78 -4.06 -6.99
CA LEU A 127 12.91 -2.89 -6.90
C LEU A 127 12.68 -2.23 -8.27
N THR A 128 13.62 -2.39 -9.22
CA THR A 128 13.45 -1.99 -10.63
C THR A 128 12.11 -2.42 -11.22
N GLN A 129 11.58 -3.55 -10.80
CA GLN A 129 10.32 -4.12 -11.29
C GLN A 129 9.11 -3.22 -11.04
N VAL A 130 9.06 -2.48 -9.93
CA VAL A 130 8.01 -1.48 -9.66
C VAL A 130 8.02 -0.41 -10.75
N PHE A 131 9.19 0.08 -11.10
CA PHE A 131 9.37 1.13 -12.08
C PHE A 131 9.11 0.65 -13.52
N THR A 132 9.34 -0.63 -13.78
CA THR A 132 8.94 -1.26 -15.05
C THR A 132 7.42 -1.31 -15.20
N VAL A 133 6.70 -1.67 -14.14
CA VAL A 133 5.23 -1.65 -14.13
C VAL A 133 4.70 -0.22 -14.20
N TYR A 134 5.33 0.72 -13.49
CA TYR A 134 4.93 2.13 -13.55
C TYR A 134 5.11 2.72 -14.95
N ALA A 135 6.23 2.42 -15.61
CA ALA A 135 6.43 2.79 -17.02
C ALA A 135 5.37 2.15 -17.94
N TRP A 136 5.01 0.88 -17.69
CA TRP A 136 3.91 0.23 -18.41
C TRP A 136 2.61 1.01 -18.26
N LEU A 137 2.22 1.36 -17.04
CA LEU A 137 0.99 2.11 -16.75
C LEU A 137 0.97 3.47 -17.45
N ILE A 138 2.11 4.18 -17.45
CA ILE A 138 2.23 5.49 -18.11
C ILE A 138 2.12 5.37 -19.63
N GLN A 139 2.76 4.37 -20.24
CA GLN A 139 2.87 4.24 -21.68
C GLN A 139 1.74 3.44 -22.34
N MET A 140 1.22 2.44 -21.62
CA MET A 140 0.30 1.44 -22.15
C MET A 140 -1.08 1.48 -21.51
N GLY A 141 -1.18 2.04 -20.28
CA GLY A 141 -2.40 2.03 -19.48
C GLY A 141 -2.62 0.71 -18.72
N ASP A 142 -3.74 0.63 -18.00
CA ASP A 142 -4.14 -0.52 -17.18
C ASP A 142 -5.19 -1.43 -17.84
N ASP A 143 -5.68 -1.08 -19.01
CA ASP A 143 -6.66 -1.85 -19.80
C ASP A 143 -6.07 -3.06 -20.54
N GLN A 144 -4.73 -3.24 -20.49
CA GLN A 144 -4.03 -4.31 -21.20
C GLN A 144 -3.68 -5.52 -20.31
N TRP A 145 -4.03 -5.49 -19.01
CA TRP A 145 -3.60 -6.54 -18.07
C TRP A 145 -4.01 -7.96 -18.45
N ASP A 146 -5.20 -8.12 -19.03
CA ASP A 146 -5.74 -9.43 -19.43
C ASP A 146 -5.29 -9.87 -20.82
N GLN A 147 -4.53 -9.05 -21.53
CA GLN A 147 -4.01 -9.42 -22.84
C GLN A 147 -2.87 -10.43 -22.72
N PRO A 148 -2.85 -11.49 -23.53
CA PRO A 148 -1.74 -12.42 -23.54
C PRO A 148 -0.46 -11.76 -24.06
N ILE A 149 0.69 -12.08 -23.46
CA ILE A 149 2.00 -11.57 -23.92
C ILE A 149 2.25 -11.90 -25.39
N ALA A 150 1.72 -13.00 -25.89
CA ALA A 150 1.82 -13.40 -27.29
C ALA A 150 1.14 -12.43 -28.27
N ALA A 151 0.24 -11.55 -27.81
CA ALA A 151 -0.32 -10.48 -28.64
C ALA A 151 0.73 -9.39 -28.93
N PHE A 152 1.65 -9.18 -28.03
CA PHE A 152 2.75 -8.20 -28.13
C PHE A 152 4.00 -8.83 -28.75
N LEU A 153 4.30 -10.07 -28.41
CA LEU A 153 5.46 -10.86 -28.84
C LEU A 153 4.99 -12.17 -29.54
N PRO A 154 4.49 -12.09 -30.79
CA PRO A 154 3.90 -13.25 -31.47
C PRO A 154 4.87 -14.43 -31.68
N GLU A 155 6.17 -14.18 -31.69
CA GLU A 155 7.20 -15.20 -31.78
C GLU A 155 7.14 -16.20 -30.63
N LEU A 156 6.67 -15.82 -29.44
CA LEU A 156 6.49 -16.72 -28.32
C LEU A 156 5.44 -17.80 -28.63
N ALA A 157 4.35 -17.44 -29.32
CA ALA A 157 3.29 -18.38 -29.69
C ALA A 157 3.69 -19.34 -30.83
N THR A 158 4.73 -18.98 -31.60
CA THR A 158 5.18 -19.74 -32.76
C THR A 158 6.49 -20.48 -32.53
N ALA A 159 7.09 -20.32 -31.34
CA ALA A 159 8.33 -20.99 -31.00
C ALA A 159 8.17 -22.53 -31.04
N ASN A 160 9.12 -23.22 -31.68
CA ASN A 160 9.15 -24.68 -31.71
C ASN A 160 9.42 -25.19 -30.29
N MET A 161 8.36 -25.64 -29.65
CA MET A 161 8.41 -26.20 -28.30
C MET A 161 8.96 -27.63 -28.38
N THR A 162 10.15 -27.85 -27.86
CA THR A 162 10.77 -29.17 -27.76
C THR A 162 10.28 -29.99 -26.57
N ASN A 163 9.60 -29.31 -25.62
CA ASN A 163 9.08 -29.90 -24.40
C ASN A 163 7.55 -29.93 -24.42
N THR A 164 6.96 -31.10 -24.13
CA THR A 164 5.50 -31.26 -24.02
C THR A 164 4.86 -30.53 -22.86
N LEU A 165 5.66 -30.11 -21.87
CA LEU A 165 5.25 -29.29 -20.72
C LEU A 165 5.66 -27.82 -20.88
N ALA A 166 5.89 -27.37 -22.12
CA ALA A 166 6.28 -25.98 -22.35
C ALA A 166 5.18 -25.00 -21.98
N VAL A 167 5.59 -23.73 -21.74
CA VAL A 167 4.68 -22.63 -21.40
C VAL A 167 3.68 -22.40 -22.55
N ASP A 168 2.39 -22.37 -22.25
CA ASP A 168 1.40 -21.82 -23.19
C ASP A 168 1.36 -20.29 -23.07
N TRP A 169 2.06 -19.63 -23.98
CA TRP A 169 2.19 -18.19 -24.00
C TRP A 169 0.88 -17.44 -24.31
N LYS A 170 -0.19 -18.15 -24.67
CA LYS A 170 -1.51 -17.57 -24.86
C LYS A 170 -2.27 -17.45 -23.55
N GLU A 171 -1.87 -18.21 -22.52
CA GLU A 171 -2.42 -18.13 -21.17
C GLU A 171 -1.64 -17.18 -20.27
N VAL A 172 -0.41 -16.81 -20.63
CA VAL A 172 0.40 -15.86 -19.87
C VAL A 172 -0.02 -14.43 -20.21
N SER A 173 -0.73 -13.78 -19.30
CA SER A 173 -1.20 -12.40 -19.47
C SER A 173 -0.13 -11.38 -19.07
N ILE A 174 -0.30 -10.13 -19.51
CA ILE A 174 0.51 -9.00 -19.05
C ILE A 174 0.40 -8.84 -17.53
N GLY A 175 -0.81 -8.98 -16.98
CA GLY A 175 -1.07 -8.88 -15.55
C GLY A 175 -0.37 -9.98 -14.73
N SER A 176 -0.37 -11.22 -15.24
CA SER A 176 0.33 -12.33 -14.59
C SER A 176 1.86 -12.16 -14.60
N LEU A 177 2.42 -11.59 -15.68
CA LEU A 177 3.85 -11.21 -15.71
C LEU A 177 4.16 -10.11 -14.68
N ALA A 178 3.34 -9.06 -14.62
CA ALA A 178 3.53 -7.92 -13.73
C ALA A 178 3.37 -8.26 -12.23
N SER A 179 2.67 -9.36 -11.90
CA SER A 179 2.37 -9.76 -10.52
C SER A 179 3.16 -10.98 -10.03
N HIS A 180 4.16 -11.44 -10.78
CA HIS A 180 4.86 -12.69 -10.52
C HIS A 180 3.95 -13.95 -10.56
N MET A 181 2.75 -13.85 -11.15
CA MET A 181 1.79 -14.94 -11.22
C MET A 181 1.86 -15.72 -12.54
N SER A 182 2.84 -15.43 -13.39
CA SER A 182 2.98 -16.10 -14.71
C SER A 182 3.49 -17.55 -14.64
N GLY A 183 4.05 -17.97 -13.50
CA GLY A 183 4.61 -19.29 -13.29
C GLY A 183 5.85 -19.62 -14.13
N ILE A 184 6.40 -18.66 -14.89
CA ILE A 184 7.59 -18.85 -15.73
C ILE A 184 8.89 -18.83 -14.93
N VAL A 185 9.99 -19.20 -15.59
CA VAL A 185 11.33 -19.26 -14.99
C VAL A 185 11.75 -17.93 -14.35
N ARG A 186 12.62 -18.03 -13.32
CA ARG A 186 13.10 -16.87 -12.58
C ARG A 186 13.95 -15.94 -13.44
N ASP A 187 14.99 -16.48 -14.07
CA ASP A 187 16.01 -15.68 -14.77
C ASP A 187 15.94 -15.93 -16.27
N TYR A 188 16.40 -14.94 -17.01
CA TYR A 188 16.24 -14.90 -18.45
C TYR A 188 17.47 -15.48 -19.16
N PHE A 189 17.23 -16.62 -19.86
CA PHE A 189 18.17 -17.16 -20.83
C PHE A 189 17.44 -17.20 -22.18
N ILE A 190 17.70 -16.21 -23.05
CA ILE A 190 17.04 -16.01 -24.36
C ILE A 190 16.84 -17.32 -25.13
N ASP A 191 17.90 -18.13 -25.23
CA ASP A 191 17.88 -19.37 -26.00
C ASP A 191 17.06 -20.51 -25.37
N LYS A 192 16.62 -20.33 -24.12
CA LYS A 192 15.97 -21.40 -23.34
C LYS A 192 14.59 -21.06 -22.82
N LEU A 193 14.16 -19.78 -22.88
CA LEU A 193 12.86 -19.35 -22.35
C LEU A 193 11.69 -20.18 -22.90
N THR A 194 11.75 -20.57 -24.18
CA THR A 194 10.74 -21.39 -24.85
C THR A 194 10.91 -22.90 -24.64
N SER A 195 12.01 -23.33 -24.00
CA SER A 195 12.32 -24.76 -23.79
C SER A 195 12.05 -25.22 -22.36
N PHE A 196 11.87 -24.31 -21.40
CA PHE A 196 11.57 -24.66 -20.01
C PHE A 196 10.09 -24.99 -19.81
N ALA A 197 9.81 -25.92 -18.90
CA ALA A 197 8.48 -26.10 -18.36
C ALA A 197 8.19 -24.93 -17.39
N PRO A 198 6.93 -24.46 -17.28
CA PRO A 198 6.56 -23.53 -16.22
C PRO A 198 6.70 -24.21 -14.86
N TYR A 199 6.99 -23.43 -13.82
CA TYR A 199 6.98 -23.95 -12.44
C TYR A 199 5.55 -24.15 -11.94
N MET A 200 4.63 -23.29 -12.36
CA MET A 200 3.22 -23.31 -12.00
C MET A 200 2.38 -22.87 -13.21
N LEU A 201 1.09 -23.17 -13.17
CA LEU A 201 0.17 -22.57 -14.13
C LEU A 201 0.02 -21.07 -13.85
N PRO A 202 -0.19 -20.25 -14.89
CA PRO A 202 -0.49 -18.83 -14.68
C PRO A 202 -1.64 -18.61 -13.68
N ASP A 203 -1.55 -17.55 -12.91
CA ASP A 203 -2.56 -17.09 -11.95
C ASP A 203 -2.90 -18.08 -10.81
N THR A 204 -2.00 -19.03 -10.51
CA THR A 204 -2.21 -20.00 -9.41
C THR A 204 -1.34 -19.74 -8.18
N THR A 205 -0.07 -19.39 -8.36
CA THR A 205 0.88 -19.23 -7.26
C THR A 205 1.95 -18.22 -7.65
N PRO A 206 2.30 -17.27 -6.78
CA PRO A 206 3.36 -16.32 -7.08
C PRO A 206 4.72 -16.99 -7.13
N ILE A 207 5.39 -16.84 -8.26
CA ILE A 207 6.77 -17.28 -8.53
C ILE A 207 7.57 -16.09 -9.03
N LEU A 208 8.56 -15.65 -8.24
CA LEU A 208 9.40 -14.53 -8.60
C LEU A 208 10.10 -14.79 -9.94
N SER A 209 9.91 -13.89 -10.90
CA SER A 209 10.48 -14.00 -12.24
C SER A 209 11.04 -12.66 -12.71
N ASN A 210 12.35 -12.59 -12.92
CA ASN A 210 13.01 -11.45 -13.57
C ASN A 210 12.73 -11.47 -15.08
N ALA A 211 12.65 -12.68 -15.66
CA ALA A 211 12.32 -12.87 -17.07
C ALA A 211 10.96 -12.25 -17.44
N ALA A 212 9.98 -12.29 -16.54
CA ALA A 212 8.68 -11.67 -16.75
C ALA A 212 8.78 -10.18 -17.05
N PHE A 213 9.59 -9.45 -16.29
CA PHE A 213 9.77 -8.00 -16.46
C PHE A 213 10.56 -7.68 -17.73
N GLN A 214 11.49 -8.54 -18.12
CA GLN A 214 12.17 -8.36 -19.39
C GLN A 214 11.21 -8.56 -20.59
N LEU A 215 10.26 -9.49 -20.49
CA LEU A 215 9.20 -9.63 -21.50
C LEU A 215 8.27 -8.41 -21.55
N LEU A 216 7.94 -7.81 -20.40
CA LEU A 216 7.18 -6.56 -20.35
C LEU A 216 7.94 -5.42 -21.05
N ALA A 217 9.25 -5.29 -20.80
CA ALA A 217 10.07 -4.29 -21.47
C ALA A 217 10.08 -4.48 -23.00
N PHE A 218 10.29 -5.71 -23.49
CA PHE A 218 10.24 -5.99 -24.92
C PHE A 218 8.87 -5.71 -25.54
N ALA A 219 7.79 -6.01 -24.81
CA ALA A 219 6.44 -5.69 -25.26
C ALA A 219 6.21 -4.17 -25.37
N MET A 220 6.72 -3.37 -24.41
CA MET A 220 6.69 -1.91 -24.46
C MET A 220 7.53 -1.37 -25.63
N GLU A 221 8.80 -1.76 -25.72
CA GLU A 221 9.70 -1.34 -26.80
C GLU A 221 9.07 -1.58 -28.18
N ARG A 222 8.52 -2.76 -28.37
CA ARG A 222 7.86 -3.14 -29.63
C ARG A 222 6.61 -2.33 -29.91
N SER A 223 5.80 -2.08 -28.90
CA SER A 223 4.53 -1.36 -29.05
C SER A 223 4.74 0.11 -29.31
N ILE A 224 5.70 0.73 -28.63
CA ILE A 224 6.06 2.14 -28.78
C ILE A 224 6.79 2.35 -30.12
N SER A 225 7.73 1.48 -30.48
CA SER A 225 8.49 1.59 -31.74
C SER A 225 7.61 1.43 -33.00
N LYS A 226 6.44 0.82 -32.90
CA LYS A 226 5.45 0.81 -34.00
C LYS A 226 4.79 2.18 -34.23
N LYS A 227 4.76 3.03 -33.21
CA LYS A 227 4.13 4.35 -33.24
C LYS A 227 5.14 5.49 -33.50
N CYS A 228 6.39 5.28 -33.08
CA CYS A 228 7.48 6.26 -33.10
C CYS A 228 8.76 5.62 -33.66
N ASN A 229 9.86 6.37 -33.69
CA ASN A 229 11.18 5.80 -33.99
C ASN A 229 11.58 4.73 -32.98
N ALA A 230 12.50 3.84 -33.37
CA ALA A 230 12.99 2.78 -32.46
C ALA A 230 13.40 3.40 -31.11
N THR A 231 12.84 2.87 -30.04
CA THR A 231 13.12 3.30 -28.68
C THR A 231 13.56 2.08 -27.85
N ASP A 232 14.46 2.30 -26.91
CA ASP A 232 14.92 1.29 -25.97
C ASP A 232 14.30 1.50 -24.59
N PHE A 233 14.44 0.52 -23.74
CA PHE A 233 13.86 0.55 -22.39
C PHE A 233 14.40 1.71 -21.53
N ALA A 234 15.68 2.08 -21.68
CA ALA A 234 16.26 3.21 -20.97
C ALA A 234 15.57 4.53 -21.34
N SER A 235 15.34 4.75 -22.63
CA SER A 235 14.58 5.92 -23.12
C SER A 235 13.13 5.89 -22.62
N ILE A 236 12.49 4.71 -22.60
CA ILE A 236 11.12 4.57 -22.05
C ILE A 236 11.07 5.01 -20.59
N LEU A 237 11.99 4.55 -19.74
CA LEU A 237 12.02 4.97 -18.34
C LEU A 237 12.29 6.48 -18.19
N SER A 238 13.27 6.98 -18.97
CA SER A 238 13.63 8.40 -18.97
C SER A 238 12.43 9.29 -19.27
N ASP A 239 11.71 8.99 -20.37
CA ASP A 239 10.60 9.79 -20.85
C ASP A 239 9.32 9.59 -20.01
N SER A 240 9.15 8.39 -19.42
CA SER A 240 7.96 8.07 -18.63
C SER A 240 7.93 8.78 -17.29
N PHE A 241 9.03 8.76 -16.53
CA PHE A 241 9.03 9.31 -15.18
C PHE A 241 10.35 9.93 -14.72
N LEU A 242 11.55 9.49 -15.20
CA LEU A 242 12.80 10.05 -14.67
C LEU A 242 12.91 11.56 -14.94
N GLN A 243 12.66 11.98 -16.19
CA GLN A 243 12.68 13.40 -16.55
C GLN A 243 11.47 14.16 -16.00
N PRO A 244 10.21 13.69 -16.16
CA PRO A 244 9.04 14.37 -15.62
C PRO A 244 9.12 14.62 -14.11
N LEU A 245 9.69 13.70 -13.34
CA LEU A 245 9.82 13.81 -11.90
C LEU A 245 11.18 14.39 -11.44
N ASN A 246 12.02 14.84 -12.38
CA ASN A 246 13.36 15.36 -12.08
C ASN A 246 14.21 14.40 -11.21
N MET A 247 14.16 13.10 -11.52
CA MET A 247 14.93 12.05 -10.83
C MET A 247 16.36 11.99 -11.37
N SER A 248 17.14 13.03 -11.13
CA SER A 248 18.47 13.22 -11.76
C SER A 248 19.53 12.27 -11.24
N GLY A 249 19.33 11.67 -10.06
CA GLY A 249 20.22 10.64 -9.48
C GLY A 249 19.86 9.22 -9.92
N SER A 250 18.86 9.06 -10.79
CA SER A 250 18.32 7.75 -11.18
C SER A 250 18.53 7.47 -12.67
N GLY A 251 18.70 6.18 -13.00
CA GLY A 251 18.87 5.73 -14.38
C GLY A 251 19.23 4.25 -14.44
N LEU A 252 19.27 3.68 -15.65
CA LEU A 252 19.77 2.32 -15.79
C LEU A 252 21.28 2.24 -15.63
N LEU A 253 21.74 1.16 -15.03
CA LEU A 253 23.14 0.85 -14.87
C LEU A 253 23.85 0.88 -16.24
N SER A 254 24.90 1.69 -16.31
CA SER A 254 25.76 1.82 -17.47
C SER A 254 27.21 2.05 -17.00
N PRO A 255 28.22 1.79 -17.83
CA PRO A 255 29.62 2.01 -17.46
C PRO A 255 29.95 3.45 -16.99
N LEU A 256 29.18 4.45 -17.45
CA LEU A 256 29.32 5.84 -17.01
C LEU A 256 28.66 6.11 -15.66
N ALA A 257 27.59 5.37 -15.34
CA ALA A 257 26.88 5.49 -14.08
C ALA A 257 27.57 4.73 -12.93
N GLU A 258 28.34 3.68 -13.22
CA GLU A 258 29.09 2.88 -12.23
C GLU A 258 30.03 3.73 -11.38
N ALA A 259 30.62 4.77 -11.96
CA ALA A 259 31.60 5.62 -11.27
C ALA A 259 31.02 6.43 -10.10
N ASN A 260 29.70 6.58 -10.04
CA ASN A 260 29.02 7.40 -9.03
C ASN A 260 28.25 6.55 -7.98
N VAL A 261 28.34 5.22 -8.07
CA VAL A 261 27.63 4.33 -7.14
C VAL A 261 28.41 4.21 -5.84
N PHE A 262 27.71 4.36 -4.73
CA PHE A 262 28.28 4.16 -3.40
C PHE A 262 28.78 2.71 -3.24
N GLY A 263 29.99 2.55 -2.68
CA GLY A 263 30.63 1.24 -2.49
C GLY A 263 31.36 0.70 -3.70
N GLY A 264 31.05 1.13 -4.91
CA GLY A 264 31.83 0.85 -6.14
C GLY A 264 31.93 -0.61 -6.59
N ASP A 265 31.27 -1.54 -5.89
CA ASP A 265 31.38 -2.99 -6.11
C ASP A 265 30.20 -3.52 -6.93
N ILE A 266 30.03 -2.96 -8.14
CA ILE A 266 29.01 -3.44 -9.07
C ILE A 266 29.64 -4.43 -10.04
N SER A 267 29.19 -5.68 -9.97
CA SER A 267 29.55 -6.68 -10.96
C SER A 267 28.80 -6.43 -12.28
N SER A 268 29.53 -6.42 -13.40
CA SER A 268 28.98 -6.32 -14.76
C SER A 268 27.95 -7.45 -15.11
N SER A 269 27.76 -8.42 -14.22
CA SER A 269 26.80 -9.52 -14.39
C SER A 269 25.33 -9.11 -14.33
N PHE A 270 25.01 -7.87 -13.89
CA PHE A 270 23.63 -7.38 -13.77
C PHE A 270 23.09 -6.72 -15.04
N VAL A 271 23.90 -6.59 -16.08
CA VAL A 271 23.54 -5.89 -17.32
C VAL A 271 22.54 -6.67 -18.16
N GLY A 272 22.33 -7.98 -17.89
CA GLY A 272 21.50 -8.86 -18.72
C GLY A 272 19.99 -8.70 -18.54
N GLU A 273 19.50 -8.08 -17.46
CA GLU A 273 18.07 -7.97 -17.13
C GLU A 273 17.70 -6.54 -16.70
N PRO A 274 17.83 -5.55 -17.62
CA PRO A 274 17.68 -4.12 -17.26
C PRO A 274 16.29 -3.80 -16.66
N ALA A 275 15.23 -4.47 -17.10
CA ALA A 275 13.88 -4.23 -16.64
C ALA A 275 13.55 -4.88 -15.27
N ALA A 276 14.45 -5.71 -14.75
CA ALA A 276 14.25 -6.39 -13.49
C ALA A 276 15.22 -5.96 -12.38
N LEU A 277 16.47 -5.56 -12.72
CA LEU A 277 17.57 -5.47 -11.75
C LEU A 277 18.41 -4.21 -11.84
N SER A 278 18.35 -3.44 -12.94
CA SER A 278 19.44 -2.52 -13.31
C SER A 278 19.16 -1.05 -13.02
N LEU A 279 18.09 -0.70 -12.32
CA LEU A 279 17.85 0.69 -11.93
C LEU A 279 18.82 1.09 -10.81
N LEU A 280 19.50 2.21 -11.03
CA LEU A 280 20.19 2.98 -10.01
C LEU A 280 19.26 4.08 -9.51
N SER A 281 19.27 4.38 -8.22
CA SER A 281 18.49 5.48 -7.68
C SER A 281 19.07 6.02 -6.39
N THR A 282 18.48 7.11 -5.92
CA THR A 282 18.72 7.73 -4.63
C THR A 282 17.47 7.65 -3.78
N THR A 283 17.61 7.75 -2.47
CA THR A 283 16.46 7.75 -1.55
C THR A 283 15.54 8.94 -1.83
N ARG A 284 16.07 10.11 -2.20
CA ARG A 284 15.29 11.29 -2.62
C ARG A 284 14.48 11.03 -3.89
N ASP A 285 15.10 10.46 -4.91
CA ASP A 285 14.39 10.18 -6.17
C ASP A 285 13.30 9.12 -6.00
N LEU A 286 13.57 8.08 -5.18
CA LEU A 286 12.53 7.10 -4.82
C LEU A 286 11.36 7.75 -4.09
N ALA A 287 11.64 8.68 -3.15
CA ALA A 287 10.60 9.43 -2.46
C ALA A 287 9.77 10.30 -3.41
N ARG A 288 10.41 10.97 -4.40
CA ARG A 288 9.71 11.71 -5.47
C ARG A 288 8.78 10.81 -6.28
N ALA A 289 9.29 9.66 -6.70
CA ALA A 289 8.48 8.69 -7.43
C ALA A 289 7.30 8.18 -6.60
N GLY A 290 7.52 7.85 -5.32
CA GLY A 290 6.48 7.40 -4.41
C GLY A 290 5.39 8.45 -4.18
N ARG A 291 5.78 9.71 -3.99
CA ARG A 291 4.85 10.83 -3.92
C ARG A 291 4.00 10.93 -5.18
N ALA A 292 4.63 10.93 -6.36
CA ALA A 292 3.93 11.01 -7.65
C ALA A 292 2.98 9.82 -7.89
N MET A 293 3.34 8.61 -7.41
CA MET A 293 2.48 7.43 -7.46
C MET A 293 1.24 7.60 -6.57
N LEU A 294 1.41 8.08 -5.33
CA LEU A 294 0.31 8.33 -4.39
C LEU A 294 -0.59 9.48 -4.85
N ALA A 295 -0.02 10.56 -5.35
CA ALA A 295 -0.75 11.72 -5.87
C ALA A 295 -1.39 11.47 -7.25
N SER A 296 -1.03 10.37 -7.94
CA SER A 296 -1.50 10.07 -9.30
C SER A 296 -1.05 11.11 -10.34
N ASP A 297 0.17 11.64 -10.23
CA ASP A 297 0.66 12.73 -11.08
C ASP A 297 0.85 12.32 -12.55
N LEU A 298 1.26 11.07 -12.80
CA LEU A 298 1.62 10.59 -14.14
C LEU A 298 0.63 9.58 -14.74
N ILE A 299 -0.29 9.07 -13.95
CA ILE A 299 -1.37 8.16 -14.37
C ILE A 299 -2.71 8.60 -13.78
N PRO A 300 -3.84 8.27 -14.40
CA PRO A 300 -5.15 8.58 -13.84
C PRO A 300 -5.32 8.02 -12.43
N ALA A 301 -6.00 8.75 -11.54
CA ALA A 301 -6.27 8.29 -10.18
C ALA A 301 -7.05 6.96 -10.12
N SER A 302 -7.86 6.65 -11.14
CA SER A 302 -8.50 5.33 -11.28
C SER A 302 -7.47 4.22 -11.50
N SER A 303 -6.47 4.46 -12.35
CA SER A 303 -5.40 3.48 -12.63
C SER A 303 -4.50 3.29 -11.41
N THR A 304 -4.22 4.36 -10.63
CA THR A 304 -3.52 4.22 -9.34
C THR A 304 -4.31 3.34 -8.38
N ARG A 305 -5.63 3.56 -8.25
CA ARG A 305 -6.47 2.72 -7.39
C ARG A 305 -6.56 1.25 -7.84
N HIS A 306 -6.54 0.98 -9.16
CA HIS A 306 -6.46 -0.39 -9.69
C HIS A 306 -5.08 -1.02 -9.44
N TRP A 307 -4.02 -0.23 -9.53
CA TRP A 307 -2.65 -0.71 -9.34
C TRP A 307 -2.33 -1.03 -7.89
N LEU A 308 -2.76 -0.16 -6.96
CA LEU A 308 -2.59 -0.33 -5.52
C LEU A 308 -3.76 -1.15 -4.93
N GLN A 309 -3.92 -2.38 -5.44
CA GLN A 309 -4.85 -3.40 -4.98
C GLN A 309 -4.12 -4.75 -4.92
N PRO A 310 -4.49 -5.64 -3.99
CA PRO A 310 -4.10 -7.03 -4.05
C PRO A 310 -4.55 -7.67 -5.37
N PHE A 311 -3.66 -8.43 -5.99
CA PHE A 311 -3.99 -9.28 -7.13
C PHE A 311 -4.37 -10.69 -6.67
N ALA A 312 -3.63 -11.24 -5.70
CA ALA A 312 -3.89 -12.53 -5.09
C ALA A 312 -3.42 -12.57 -3.64
N ASP A 313 -4.15 -13.29 -2.82
CA ASP A 313 -3.72 -13.60 -1.48
C ASP A 313 -2.67 -14.70 -1.48
N THR A 314 -1.91 -14.80 -0.39
CA THR A 314 -0.96 -15.88 -0.15
C THR A 314 -1.48 -16.83 0.93
N SER A 315 -0.77 -17.90 1.19
CA SER A 315 -1.05 -18.79 2.33
C SER A 315 -0.76 -18.13 3.69
N ASN A 316 -0.15 -16.94 3.70
CA ASN A 316 0.11 -16.16 4.90
C ASN A 316 -0.87 -14.99 4.98
N LEU A 317 -1.71 -14.96 6.02
CA LEU A 317 -2.69 -13.90 6.26
C LEU A 317 -2.10 -12.49 6.33
N ARG A 318 -0.79 -12.37 6.54
CA ARG A 318 -0.09 -11.08 6.60
C ARG A 318 0.38 -10.56 5.25
N ASN A 319 0.27 -11.35 4.20
CA ASN A 319 0.82 -10.99 2.90
C ASN A 319 -0.11 -11.32 1.75
N SER A 320 -0.23 -10.38 0.85
CA SER A 320 -0.79 -10.56 -0.49
C SER A 320 0.22 -10.14 -1.55
N VAL A 321 -0.06 -10.40 -2.81
CA VAL A 321 0.77 -9.95 -3.94
C VAL A 321 -0.02 -9.01 -4.84
N GLY A 322 0.68 -8.00 -5.37
CA GLY A 322 0.16 -7.05 -6.35
C GLY A 322 1.02 -7.01 -7.62
N ARG A 323 0.98 -5.92 -8.36
CA ARG A 323 1.73 -5.73 -9.62
C ARG A 323 2.84 -4.68 -9.46
N PRO A 324 4.07 -4.98 -9.08
CA PRO A 324 4.63 -6.24 -8.55
C PRO A 324 4.76 -6.22 -7.02
N TRP A 325 3.79 -5.65 -6.34
CA TRP A 325 3.85 -5.39 -4.91
C TRP A 325 3.88 -6.67 -4.07
N GLU A 326 4.70 -6.65 -3.03
CA GLU A 326 4.69 -7.56 -1.89
C GLU A 326 3.89 -6.84 -0.81
N ILE A 327 2.57 -7.10 -0.73
CA ILE A 327 1.68 -6.35 0.13
C ILE A 327 1.76 -6.90 1.54
N TYR A 328 2.04 -6.03 2.50
CA TYR A 328 2.08 -6.35 3.91
C TYR A 328 0.85 -5.78 4.60
N HIS A 329 0.09 -6.66 5.25
CA HIS A 329 -1.05 -6.29 6.08
C HIS A 329 -0.53 -5.94 7.48
N ALA A 330 -0.20 -4.66 7.68
CA ALA A 330 0.27 -4.15 8.97
C ALA A 330 -0.90 -4.02 9.95
N GLY A 331 -0.60 -4.13 11.25
CA GLY A 331 -1.58 -4.03 12.32
C GLY A 331 -1.57 -5.23 13.27
N GLN A 332 -2.18 -5.08 14.44
CA GLN A 332 -2.29 -6.15 15.44
C GLN A 332 -3.66 -6.82 15.35
N TYR A 333 -3.68 -8.14 15.36
CA TYR A 333 -4.84 -8.99 15.12
C TYR A 333 -6.04 -8.78 16.05
N ALA A 334 -5.88 -8.10 17.17
CA ALA A 334 -6.94 -8.05 18.16
C ALA A 334 -7.66 -6.71 18.29
N ASN A 335 -7.05 -5.59 17.95
CA ASN A 335 -7.61 -4.26 18.24
C ASN A 335 -7.12 -3.16 17.28
N SER A 336 -6.66 -3.47 16.07
CA SER A 336 -6.17 -2.45 15.14
C SER A 336 -6.62 -2.70 13.71
N THR A 337 -6.69 -1.63 12.95
CA THR A 337 -6.87 -1.58 11.51
C THR A 337 -5.91 -2.53 10.81
N ILE A 338 -6.37 -3.20 9.78
CA ILE A 338 -5.47 -3.77 8.79
C ILE A 338 -5.09 -2.64 7.83
N LEU A 339 -3.83 -2.25 7.89
CA LEU A 339 -3.26 -1.25 7.00
C LEU A 339 -2.47 -1.96 5.90
N ASP A 340 -2.84 -1.74 4.65
CA ASP A 340 -2.10 -2.28 3.53
C ASP A 340 -0.88 -1.40 3.22
N VAL A 341 0.31 -2.01 3.31
CA VAL A 341 1.56 -1.38 2.87
C VAL A 341 2.03 -2.11 1.60
N PHE A 342 2.00 -1.40 0.49
CA PHE A 342 2.44 -1.89 -0.81
C PHE A 342 3.95 -1.79 -0.88
N THR A 343 4.63 -2.86 -0.59
CA THR A 343 6.10 -2.89 -0.51
C THR A 343 6.74 -3.59 -1.68
N LYS A 344 8.00 -3.31 -1.91
CA LYS A 344 8.88 -4.10 -2.78
C LYS A 344 10.30 -4.08 -2.24
N ASN A 345 10.82 -5.25 -1.97
CA ASN A 345 12.23 -5.37 -1.69
C ASN A 345 13.03 -5.53 -2.99
N GLY A 346 14.29 -5.13 -2.94
CA GLY A 346 15.24 -5.32 -4.02
C GLY A 346 16.58 -5.77 -3.50
N VAL A 347 17.17 -6.73 -4.20
CA VAL A 347 18.50 -7.25 -3.86
C VAL A 347 19.33 -7.40 -5.11
N VAL A 348 20.59 -6.96 -5.02
CA VAL A 348 21.61 -7.19 -6.06
C VAL A 348 23.02 -7.18 -5.44
N GLY A 349 23.65 -8.35 -5.36
CA GLY A 349 24.96 -8.50 -4.72
C GLY A 349 24.95 -8.01 -3.26
N ALA A 350 25.84 -7.09 -2.95
CA ALA A 350 25.99 -6.46 -1.62
C ALA A 350 25.01 -5.30 -1.38
N TYR A 351 24.05 -5.07 -2.28
CA TYR A 351 23.07 -3.99 -2.17
C TYR A 351 21.67 -4.53 -1.89
N ALA A 352 20.96 -3.81 -1.05
CA ALA A 352 19.53 -4.04 -0.80
C ALA A 352 18.75 -2.73 -0.85
N SER A 353 17.52 -2.82 -1.27
CA SER A 353 16.54 -1.74 -1.26
C SER A 353 15.22 -2.20 -0.68
N TYR A 354 14.48 -1.29 -0.08
CA TYR A 354 13.12 -1.52 0.35
C TYR A 354 12.30 -0.25 0.13
N PHE A 355 11.19 -0.39 -0.55
CA PHE A 355 10.32 0.72 -0.92
C PHE A 355 8.89 0.36 -0.58
N GLY A 356 8.13 1.30 -0.03
CA GLY A 356 6.76 1.05 0.36
C GLY A 356 5.87 2.26 0.24
N LEU A 357 4.59 2.01 -0.05
CA LEU A 357 3.52 2.98 -0.14
C LEU A 357 2.34 2.55 0.73
N SER A 358 1.77 3.47 1.48
CA SER A 358 0.50 3.31 2.18
C SER A 358 -0.51 4.32 1.64
N PRO A 359 -1.37 3.94 0.69
CA PRO A 359 -2.37 4.84 0.12
C PRO A 359 -3.37 5.35 1.16
N ASP A 360 -3.69 4.52 2.15
CA ASP A 360 -4.66 4.84 3.20
C ASP A 360 -4.17 5.90 4.19
N LEU A 361 -2.85 6.14 4.22
CA LEU A 361 -2.22 7.18 5.03
C LEU A 361 -1.59 8.28 4.19
N GLY A 362 -1.61 8.15 2.87
CA GLY A 362 -0.95 9.10 1.98
C GLY A 362 0.55 9.24 2.23
N ALA A 363 1.22 8.15 2.62
CA ALA A 363 2.63 8.16 2.99
C ALA A 363 3.39 6.98 2.41
N GLY A 364 4.71 7.08 2.35
CA GLY A 364 5.57 6.01 1.90
C GLY A 364 6.98 6.10 2.47
N PHE A 365 7.80 5.12 2.15
CA PHE A 365 9.19 5.07 2.57
C PHE A 365 10.12 4.51 1.50
N ALA A 366 11.40 4.84 1.60
CA ALA A 366 12.47 4.29 0.81
C ALA A 366 13.69 4.01 1.67
N ILE A 367 14.32 2.84 1.49
CA ILE A 367 15.55 2.43 2.16
C ILE A 367 16.50 1.89 1.12
N LEU A 368 17.74 2.38 1.10
CA LEU A 368 18.82 1.90 0.25
C LEU A 368 20.02 1.56 1.12
N ALA A 369 20.64 0.41 0.90
CA ALA A 369 21.74 -0.07 1.72
C ALA A 369 22.83 -0.80 0.91
N HIS A 370 24.06 -0.76 1.44
CA HIS A 370 25.23 -1.49 0.95
C HIS A 370 26.00 -2.11 2.11
N ASP A 371 26.41 -3.37 1.98
CA ASP A 371 27.20 -4.07 2.98
C ASP A 371 28.64 -4.32 2.48
N THR A 372 29.63 -3.81 3.22
CA THR A 372 31.04 -3.92 2.87
C THR A 372 31.62 -5.33 3.03
N SER A 373 30.91 -6.25 3.70
CA SER A 373 31.32 -7.65 3.78
C SER A 373 31.05 -8.45 2.51
N GLY A 374 30.34 -7.86 1.54
CA GLY A 374 29.87 -8.53 0.33
C GLY A 374 28.62 -9.37 0.53
N SER A 375 28.05 -9.41 1.73
CA SER A 375 26.77 -10.06 2.02
C SER A 375 25.61 -9.14 1.62
N THR A 376 24.45 -9.71 1.33
CA THR A 376 23.23 -8.93 1.13
C THR A 376 22.75 -8.35 2.47
N PRO A 377 22.51 -7.03 2.58
CA PRO A 377 21.92 -6.44 3.78
C PRO A 377 20.52 -6.99 4.06
N ASP A 378 20.24 -7.33 5.33
CA ASP A 378 18.88 -7.61 5.78
C ASP A 378 18.18 -6.32 6.22
N LEU A 379 17.13 -5.93 5.51
CA LEU A 379 16.39 -4.69 5.78
C LEU A 379 15.13 -4.89 6.63
N ASN A 380 14.84 -6.10 7.13
CA ASN A 380 13.61 -6.38 7.86
C ASN A 380 13.45 -5.50 9.11
N ALA A 381 14.52 -5.38 9.94
CA ALA A 381 14.46 -4.54 11.14
C ALA A 381 14.20 -3.06 10.82
N TYR A 382 14.75 -2.55 9.71
CA TYR A 382 14.50 -1.18 9.26
C TYR A 382 13.06 -1.00 8.79
N ALA A 383 12.55 -1.97 8.03
CA ALA A 383 11.17 -1.96 7.52
C ALA A 383 10.14 -2.04 8.66
N ASP A 384 10.40 -2.85 9.69
CA ASP A 384 9.53 -2.96 10.86
C ASP A 384 9.43 -1.62 11.61
N ILE A 385 10.55 -0.91 11.79
CA ILE A 385 10.56 0.43 12.41
C ILE A 385 9.77 1.43 11.57
N VAL A 386 9.95 1.43 10.26
CA VAL A 386 9.23 2.34 9.34
C VAL A 386 7.74 2.01 9.31
N SER A 387 7.38 0.72 9.34
CA SER A 387 5.98 0.30 9.42
C SER A 387 5.31 0.79 10.70
N LEU A 388 6.06 0.83 11.83
CA LEU A 388 5.56 1.43 13.08
C LEU A 388 5.30 2.93 12.90
N ALA A 389 6.20 3.66 12.21
CA ALA A 389 6.01 5.07 11.91
C ALA A 389 4.73 5.32 11.09
N LEU A 390 4.41 4.44 10.15
CA LEU A 390 3.15 4.54 9.39
C LEU A 390 1.93 4.32 10.28
N LEU A 391 1.99 3.38 11.25
CA LEU A 391 0.87 3.17 12.19
C LEU A 391 0.64 4.39 13.11
N ASP A 392 1.68 5.15 13.46
CA ASP A 392 1.51 6.39 14.23
C ASP A 392 0.76 7.48 13.43
N LEU A 393 0.85 7.48 12.10
CA LEU A 393 0.04 8.38 11.24
C LEU A 393 -1.46 8.06 11.30
N GLU A 394 -1.85 6.82 11.58
CA GLU A 394 -3.26 6.47 11.80
C GLU A 394 -3.83 7.17 13.04
N SER A 395 -3.05 7.23 14.12
CA SER A 395 -3.44 7.96 15.32
C SER A 395 -3.58 9.47 15.05
N LEU A 396 -2.66 10.04 14.26
CA LEU A 396 -2.75 11.44 13.83
C LEU A 396 -4.00 11.67 12.98
N ALA A 397 -4.32 10.78 12.04
CA ALA A 397 -5.54 10.86 11.23
C ALA A 397 -6.81 10.85 12.11
N ALA A 398 -6.83 9.99 13.14
CA ALA A 398 -7.96 9.90 14.07
C ALA A 398 -8.13 11.20 14.89
N GLU A 399 -7.03 11.76 15.40
CA GLU A 399 -7.04 13.02 16.17
C GLU A 399 -7.48 14.21 15.32
N GLU A 400 -6.93 14.37 14.13
CA GLU A 400 -7.32 15.44 13.19
C GLU A 400 -8.77 15.29 12.76
N ALA A 401 -9.19 14.08 12.37
CA ALA A 401 -10.55 13.85 11.97
C ALA A 401 -11.55 14.11 13.11
N ALA A 402 -11.20 13.76 14.34
CA ALA A 402 -12.01 14.09 15.52
C ALA A 402 -12.16 15.62 15.69
N ALA A 403 -11.05 16.36 15.55
CA ALA A 403 -11.09 17.83 15.63
C ALA A 403 -11.94 18.44 14.52
N PHE A 404 -11.90 17.90 13.31
CA PHE A 404 -12.57 18.46 12.15
C PHE A 404 -14.05 18.07 12.05
N PHE A 405 -14.42 16.83 12.35
CA PHE A 405 -15.75 16.29 12.04
C PHE A 405 -16.60 15.96 13.27
N ALA A 406 -16.00 15.57 14.40
CA ALA A 406 -16.79 15.27 15.58
C ALA A 406 -17.39 16.54 16.17
N GLY A 407 -18.62 16.43 16.73
CA GLY A 407 -19.31 17.54 17.35
C GLY A 407 -20.82 17.46 17.27
N ASN A 408 -21.49 18.49 17.77
CA ASN A 408 -22.94 18.65 17.72
C ASN A 408 -23.34 19.52 16.53
N TYR A 409 -24.31 19.05 15.77
CA TYR A 409 -24.87 19.74 14.61
C TYR A 409 -26.38 19.95 14.84
N THR A 410 -26.84 21.17 14.65
CA THR A 410 -28.22 21.56 14.92
C THR A 410 -28.85 22.22 13.70
N GLY A 411 -30.13 21.92 13.47
CA GLY A 411 -30.97 22.62 12.50
C GLY A 411 -31.46 23.97 13.05
N ASP A 412 -32.36 24.59 12.33
CA ASP A 412 -33.01 25.81 12.79
C ASP A 412 -33.85 25.50 14.06
N ALA A 413 -33.97 26.48 14.95
CA ALA A 413 -34.66 26.34 16.24
C ALA A 413 -36.11 25.84 16.13
N GLN A 414 -36.73 25.94 14.96
CA GLN A 414 -38.10 25.52 14.70
C GLN A 414 -38.23 24.04 14.32
N THR A 415 -37.15 23.42 13.80
CA THR A 415 -37.16 22.03 13.33
C THR A 415 -36.82 21.02 14.42
N GLY A 416 -36.07 21.44 15.44
CA GLY A 416 -35.55 20.53 16.47
C GLY A 416 -34.59 19.46 15.93
N ASN A 417 -34.02 19.66 14.73
CA ASN A 417 -33.12 18.73 14.11
C ASN A 417 -31.75 18.77 14.81
N VAL A 418 -31.21 17.60 15.16
CA VAL A 418 -29.90 17.45 15.82
C VAL A 418 -29.17 16.23 15.27
N ALA A 419 -27.85 16.32 15.24
CA ALA A 419 -26.95 15.17 15.09
C ALA A 419 -25.77 15.34 16.03
N GLU A 420 -25.39 14.27 16.72
CA GLU A 420 -24.18 14.20 17.53
C GLU A 420 -23.25 13.16 16.95
N ILE A 421 -22.08 13.61 16.50
CA ILE A 421 -21.01 12.78 15.93
C ILE A 421 -19.87 12.73 16.94
N GLN A 422 -19.58 11.53 17.42
CA GLN A 422 -18.55 11.31 18.45
C GLN A 422 -17.37 10.53 17.87
N SER A 423 -16.16 10.91 18.30
CA SER A 423 -14.96 10.09 18.12
C SER A 423 -14.94 9.00 19.21
N PRO A 424 -14.99 7.71 18.84
CA PRO A 424 -15.01 6.64 19.82
C PRO A 424 -13.60 6.36 20.38
N ASN A 425 -13.55 5.81 21.59
CA ASN A 425 -12.28 5.43 22.23
C ASN A 425 -11.63 4.17 21.64
N ASP A 426 -12.36 3.43 20.81
CA ASP A 426 -11.87 2.19 20.18
C ASP A 426 -11.14 2.44 18.85
N GLY A 427 -11.11 3.67 18.36
CA GLY A 427 -10.36 4.07 17.16
C GLY A 427 -11.01 3.70 15.84
N TYR A 428 -12.30 3.32 15.79
CA TYR A 428 -12.96 2.88 14.56
C TYR A 428 -14.03 3.86 14.05
N GLY A 429 -13.66 4.77 13.15
CA GLY A 429 -14.57 5.72 12.52
C GLY A 429 -15.25 6.66 13.52
N PHE A 430 -16.42 7.20 13.16
CA PHE A 430 -17.22 8.03 14.07
C PHE A 430 -18.51 7.36 14.45
N VAL A 431 -18.94 7.54 15.70
CA VAL A 431 -20.24 7.06 16.19
C VAL A 431 -21.29 8.16 16.01
N VAL A 432 -22.43 7.82 15.42
CA VAL A 432 -23.62 8.66 15.40
C VAL A 432 -24.34 8.44 16.72
N ALA A 433 -24.09 9.32 17.70
CA ALA A 433 -24.61 9.17 19.07
C ALA A 433 -26.05 9.64 19.20
N ASP A 434 -26.45 10.69 18.48
CA ASP A 434 -27.81 11.18 18.36
C ASP A 434 -28.11 11.62 16.93
N LEU A 435 -29.34 11.39 16.46
CA LEU A 435 -29.76 11.80 15.12
C LEU A 435 -31.28 11.95 15.05
N VAL A 436 -31.75 13.18 15.17
CA VAL A 436 -33.17 13.53 15.01
C VAL A 436 -33.30 14.49 13.82
N VAL A 437 -34.08 14.12 12.82
CA VAL A 437 -34.36 14.95 11.64
C VAL A 437 -35.85 14.93 11.33
N ASP A 438 -36.43 16.11 11.12
CA ASP A 438 -37.87 16.30 10.86
C ASP A 438 -38.76 15.68 11.94
N GLY A 439 -38.30 15.70 13.20
CA GLY A 439 -39.00 15.13 14.35
C GLY A 439 -38.93 13.59 14.43
N VAL A 440 -38.14 12.95 13.59
CA VAL A 440 -37.93 11.49 13.58
C VAL A 440 -36.58 11.16 14.17
N ASP A 441 -36.56 10.28 15.17
CA ASP A 441 -35.31 9.66 15.66
C ASP A 441 -34.85 8.60 14.64
N LEU A 442 -33.83 8.97 13.83
CA LEU A 442 -33.34 8.12 12.75
C LEU A 442 -32.51 6.95 13.27
N ARG A 443 -31.93 7.04 14.47
CA ARG A 443 -31.24 5.89 15.09
C ARG A 443 -32.22 4.80 15.47
N ASN A 444 -33.33 5.20 16.10
CA ASN A 444 -34.40 4.27 16.45
C ASN A 444 -35.05 3.66 15.20
N GLN A 445 -35.26 4.47 14.15
CA GLN A 445 -35.80 3.99 12.88
C GLN A 445 -34.83 2.97 12.23
N THR A 446 -33.53 3.25 12.22
CA THR A 446 -32.49 2.34 11.71
C THR A 446 -32.45 1.04 12.52
N ALA A 447 -32.44 1.12 13.84
CA ALA A 447 -32.47 -0.04 14.73
C ALA A 447 -33.68 -0.96 14.43
N ALA A 448 -34.86 -0.35 14.29
CA ALA A 448 -36.09 -1.08 13.97
C ALA A 448 -36.04 -1.73 12.58
N ALA A 449 -35.49 -1.03 11.56
CA ALA A 449 -35.38 -1.56 10.20
C ALA A 449 -34.35 -2.71 10.12
N ALA A 450 -33.27 -2.61 10.87
CA ALA A 450 -32.24 -3.65 10.96
C ALA A 450 -32.62 -4.81 11.90
N GLY A 451 -33.71 -4.68 12.66
CA GLY A 451 -34.13 -5.68 13.65
C GLY A 451 -33.22 -5.74 14.88
N ILE A 452 -32.50 -4.65 15.17
CA ILE A 452 -31.54 -4.49 16.27
C ILE A 452 -32.22 -3.71 17.41
N ALA A 453 -31.99 -4.10 18.66
CA ALA A 453 -32.42 -3.26 19.79
C ALA A 453 -31.56 -1.97 19.82
N LEU A 454 -32.19 -0.80 20.10
CA LEU A 454 -31.50 0.49 20.00
C LEU A 454 -30.24 0.58 20.87
N GLU A 455 -30.26 -0.02 22.04
CA GLU A 455 -29.12 -0.10 22.97
C GLU A 455 -27.95 -0.94 22.42
N ASN A 456 -28.25 -1.86 21.49
CA ASN A 456 -27.26 -2.73 20.86
C ASN A 456 -26.80 -2.22 19.50
N LEU A 457 -27.46 -1.18 18.97
CA LEU A 457 -27.07 -0.62 17.69
C LEU A 457 -25.71 0.06 17.76
N ASP A 458 -24.76 -0.43 16.99
CA ASP A 458 -23.54 0.30 16.63
C ASP A 458 -23.77 1.01 15.30
N TYR A 459 -23.86 2.33 15.35
CA TYR A 459 -24.12 3.18 14.19
C TYR A 459 -22.90 4.03 13.96
N ARG A 460 -22.06 3.63 12.98
CA ARG A 460 -20.81 4.31 12.67
C ARG A 460 -20.80 4.86 11.26
N ILE A 461 -20.05 5.91 11.07
CA ILE A 461 -19.76 6.49 9.75
C ILE A 461 -18.27 6.47 9.47
N TYR A 462 -17.94 6.17 8.22
CA TYR A 462 -16.56 6.07 7.70
C TYR A 462 -16.40 6.93 6.45
N PRO A 463 -15.21 7.48 6.18
CA PRO A 463 -14.98 8.25 4.97
C PRO A 463 -15.15 7.36 3.73
N SER A 464 -15.87 7.85 2.74
CA SER A 464 -16.01 7.18 1.44
C SER A 464 -14.90 7.55 0.46
N ASN A 465 -14.02 8.49 0.82
CA ASN A 465 -13.03 9.14 -0.04
C ASN A 465 -13.64 9.90 -1.24
N VAL A 466 -14.96 10.10 -1.23
CA VAL A 466 -15.62 11.00 -2.17
C VAL A 466 -15.56 12.41 -1.60
N VAL A 467 -14.66 13.20 -2.16
CA VAL A 467 -14.48 14.62 -1.82
C VAL A 467 -14.73 15.44 -3.07
N GLN A 468 -15.62 16.42 -2.97
CA GLN A 468 -15.88 17.33 -4.05
C GLN A 468 -16.00 18.75 -3.50
N GLU A 469 -15.16 19.66 -4.00
CA GLU A 469 -15.03 21.01 -3.46
C GLU A 469 -14.74 20.96 -1.95
N ALA A 470 -15.58 21.59 -1.13
CA ALA A 470 -15.49 21.60 0.32
C ALA A 470 -16.45 20.58 0.98
N GLN A 471 -16.80 19.50 0.30
CA GLN A 471 -17.74 18.49 0.79
C GLN A 471 -17.06 17.12 0.89
N HIS A 472 -17.20 16.47 2.04
CA HIS A 472 -16.70 15.14 2.34
C HIS A 472 -17.88 14.19 2.62
N LEU A 473 -17.97 13.10 1.84
CA LEU A 473 -18.98 12.08 2.03
C LEU A 473 -18.49 10.99 2.98
N PHE A 474 -19.29 10.69 3.99
CA PHE A 474 -19.14 9.54 4.88
C PHE A 474 -20.32 8.59 4.70
N LEU A 475 -20.05 7.29 4.82
CA LEU A 475 -21.04 6.23 4.71
C LEU A 475 -21.24 5.56 6.06
N ALA A 476 -22.50 5.22 6.35
CA ALA A 476 -22.88 4.54 7.58
C ALA A 476 -22.75 3.02 7.47
N VAL A 477 -22.35 2.39 8.57
CA VAL A 477 -22.36 0.95 8.79
C VAL A 477 -23.12 0.68 10.08
N PHE A 478 -24.07 -0.25 10.03
CA PHE A 478 -24.93 -0.63 11.15
C PHE A 478 -24.60 -2.03 11.61
N GLN A 479 -24.38 -2.21 12.92
CA GLN A 479 -24.07 -3.51 13.49
C GLN A 479 -24.82 -3.72 14.81
N ASP A 480 -25.09 -4.99 15.13
CA ASP A 480 -25.57 -5.40 16.45
C ASP A 480 -24.36 -5.77 17.32
N LYS A 481 -24.12 -4.99 18.38
CA LYS A 481 -23.03 -5.25 19.35
C LYS A 481 -23.15 -6.58 20.06
N THR A 482 -24.31 -7.20 20.03
CA THR A 482 -24.58 -8.50 20.66
C THR A 482 -24.58 -9.67 19.67
N ALA A 483 -24.42 -9.40 18.37
CA ALA A 483 -24.29 -10.45 17.37
C ALA A 483 -23.07 -11.33 17.70
N PRO A 484 -23.20 -12.66 17.62
CA PRO A 484 -22.09 -13.55 17.87
C PRO A 484 -20.93 -13.23 16.93
N VAL A 485 -19.75 -13.04 17.48
CA VAL A 485 -18.53 -13.02 16.67
C VAL A 485 -18.23 -14.47 16.34
N ASP A 486 -18.53 -14.89 15.12
CA ASP A 486 -18.32 -16.26 14.69
C ASP A 486 -16.82 -16.50 14.44
N ALA A 487 -16.29 -17.57 15.01
CA ALA A 487 -14.90 -17.93 14.83
C ALA A 487 -14.58 -18.41 13.40
N ASP A 488 -15.57 -18.93 12.69
CA ASP A 488 -15.39 -19.60 11.40
C ASP A 488 -16.04 -18.88 10.21
N THR A 489 -17.02 -18.00 10.47
CA THR A 489 -17.73 -17.27 9.41
C THR A 489 -17.51 -15.77 9.56
N PRO A 490 -17.02 -15.06 8.52
CA PRO A 490 -16.80 -13.62 8.60
C PRO A 490 -18.13 -12.89 8.88
N THR A 491 -18.19 -12.17 9.99
CA THR A 491 -19.37 -11.35 10.35
C THR A 491 -19.31 -9.94 9.74
N CYS A 492 -18.18 -9.57 9.11
CA CYS A 492 -17.91 -8.24 8.57
C CYS A 492 -18.17 -8.10 7.07
N ILE A 493 -19.05 -8.88 6.47
CA ILE A 493 -19.46 -8.71 5.06
C ILE A 493 -20.67 -7.81 4.87
N THR A 494 -21.28 -7.36 5.95
CA THR A 494 -22.47 -6.49 5.94
C THR A 494 -22.25 -5.13 5.30
N TRP A 495 -21.00 -4.70 5.14
CA TRP A 495 -20.67 -3.49 4.38
C TRP A 495 -21.09 -3.57 2.89
N GLN A 496 -21.29 -4.77 2.35
CA GLN A 496 -21.86 -4.96 1.00
C GLN A 496 -23.34 -4.60 0.93
N ASP A 497 -24.00 -4.55 2.07
CA ASP A 497 -25.43 -4.28 2.19
C ASP A 497 -25.75 -2.79 2.39
N VAL A 498 -24.76 -1.89 2.22
CA VAL A 498 -25.00 -0.44 2.24
C VAL A 498 -26.07 -0.08 1.20
N GLY A 499 -27.12 0.64 1.63
CA GLY A 499 -28.26 0.96 0.80
C GLY A 499 -29.39 -0.08 0.82
N SER A 500 -29.23 -1.20 1.54
CA SER A 500 -30.22 -2.28 1.56
C SER A 500 -31.43 -2.01 2.45
N LEU A 501 -31.30 -1.15 3.46
CA LEU A 501 -32.35 -0.87 4.46
C LEU A 501 -33.42 0.09 3.98
N GLY A 502 -33.29 0.65 2.77
CA GLY A 502 -34.31 1.49 2.13
C GLY A 502 -34.06 2.99 2.25
N GLN A 503 -34.86 3.79 1.51
CA GLN A 503 -34.64 5.24 1.34
C GLN A 503 -34.85 6.08 2.61
N ASP A 504 -35.47 5.52 3.65
CA ASP A 504 -35.78 6.25 4.88
C ASP A 504 -34.62 6.22 5.90
N ILE A 505 -33.61 5.40 5.68
CA ILE A 505 -32.45 5.25 6.56
C ILE A 505 -31.38 6.28 6.22
N ALA A 506 -30.74 6.83 7.25
CA ALA A 506 -29.64 7.79 7.07
C ALA A 506 -28.32 7.04 6.87
N GLU A 507 -27.93 6.85 5.62
CA GLU A 507 -26.70 6.11 5.26
C GLU A 507 -25.58 7.00 4.75
N GLN A 508 -25.89 8.20 4.29
CA GLN A 508 -24.96 9.12 3.64
C GLN A 508 -24.92 10.47 4.36
N PHE A 509 -23.74 10.81 4.89
CA PHE A 509 -23.45 12.01 5.66
C PHE A 509 -22.46 12.87 4.91
N VAL A 510 -22.85 14.09 4.54
CA VAL A 510 -22.01 15.04 3.82
C VAL A 510 -21.61 16.17 4.75
N PHE A 511 -20.35 16.23 5.09
CA PHE A 511 -19.76 17.34 5.85
C PHE A 511 -19.30 18.44 4.92
N GLY A 512 -19.79 19.66 5.12
CA GLY A 512 -19.29 20.86 4.46
C GLY A 512 -18.23 21.52 5.34
N VAL A 513 -17.00 21.61 4.83
CA VAL A 513 -15.85 22.15 5.56
C VAL A 513 -15.49 23.56 5.12
N ASP A 514 -14.82 24.32 5.98
CA ASP A 514 -14.21 25.60 5.61
C ASP A 514 -12.76 25.43 5.08
N GLU A 515 -12.09 26.53 4.79
CA GLU A 515 -10.70 26.57 4.30
C GLU A 515 -9.68 25.93 5.28
N SER A 516 -10.03 25.80 6.56
CA SER A 516 -9.19 25.11 7.55
C SER A 516 -9.45 23.61 7.64
N GLY A 517 -10.42 23.07 6.89
CA GLY A 517 -10.86 21.68 6.96
C GLY A 517 -11.91 21.41 8.05
N LEU A 518 -12.27 22.42 8.86
CA LEU A 518 -13.25 22.27 9.93
C LEU A 518 -14.68 22.16 9.37
N ALA A 519 -15.38 21.09 9.70
CA ALA A 519 -16.77 20.90 9.31
C ALA A 519 -17.67 21.96 9.95
N LYS A 520 -18.36 22.73 9.13
CA LYS A 520 -19.34 23.76 9.52
C LYS A 520 -20.76 23.29 9.36
N THR A 521 -20.99 22.37 8.44
CA THR A 521 -22.32 21.83 8.19
C THR A 521 -22.28 20.31 8.05
N LEU A 522 -23.40 19.68 8.37
CA LEU A 522 -23.66 18.28 8.14
C LEU A 522 -24.99 18.15 7.41
N THR A 523 -24.98 17.52 6.25
CA THR A 523 -26.18 17.18 5.47
C THR A 523 -26.35 15.69 5.42
N ILE A 524 -27.53 15.21 5.78
CA ILE A 524 -27.90 13.81 5.60
C ILE A 524 -28.66 13.72 4.30
N LEU A 525 -28.11 12.97 3.33
CA LEU A 525 -28.72 12.87 2.00
C LEU A 525 -30.14 12.25 2.09
N GLY A 526 -31.05 12.82 1.32
CA GLY A 526 -32.46 12.42 1.36
C GLY A 526 -33.29 13.03 2.51
N LYS A 527 -32.69 13.87 3.36
CA LYS A 527 -33.36 14.59 4.45
C LYS A 527 -33.30 16.11 4.24
N ASN A 528 -34.16 16.86 4.95
CA ASN A 528 -34.29 18.31 4.75
C ASN A 528 -33.21 19.12 5.45
N GLY A 529 -32.50 19.92 4.65
CA GLY A 529 -31.62 21.01 5.07
C GLY A 529 -30.33 20.59 5.79
N PRO A 530 -29.28 21.42 5.70
CA PRO A 530 -28.05 21.19 6.43
C PRO A 530 -28.22 21.53 7.91
N LEU A 531 -27.62 20.72 8.77
CA LEU A 531 -27.40 21.02 10.18
C LEU A 531 -26.12 21.86 10.29
N LYS A 532 -26.08 22.84 11.20
CA LYS A 532 -24.92 23.67 11.46
C LYS A 532 -24.17 23.19 12.70
N ARG A 533 -22.85 23.16 12.64
CA ARG A 533 -22.03 22.82 13.80
C ARG A 533 -22.29 23.84 14.93
N SER A 534 -22.61 23.33 16.11
CA SER A 534 -22.77 24.14 17.31
C SER A 534 -21.37 24.54 17.81
N ILE A 535 -21.15 25.84 17.97
CA ILE A 535 -19.91 26.36 18.57
C ILE A 535 -20.00 26.07 20.07
N SER A 536 -19.09 25.26 20.62
CA SER A 536 -18.96 25.13 22.07
C SER A 536 -18.34 26.43 22.61
N ALA A 537 -18.81 26.89 23.77
CA ALA A 537 -18.30 28.11 24.40
C ALA A 537 -16.84 27.95 24.91
N GLN A 538 -16.12 26.94 24.48
CA GLN A 538 -14.73 26.61 24.83
C GLN A 538 -13.76 26.67 23.63
N ASP A 539 -14.24 27.00 22.43
CA ASP A 539 -13.41 27.18 21.21
C ASP A 539 -13.00 28.66 21.02
#